data_1acb234780e4203e6716ee8f84b40fde
#
_entry.id   1acb234780e4203e6716ee8f84b40fde
#
_cell.length_a   1.000
_cell.length_b   1.000
_cell.length_c   1.000
_cell.angle_alpha   90.00
_cell.angle_beta   90.00
_cell.angle_gamma   90.00
#
_symmetry.space_group_name_H-M   'P 1'
#
loop_
_entity.id
_entity.type
_entity.pdbx_description
1 polymer ?
#
loop_
_entity_poly.entity_id
_entity_poly.type
_entity_poly.pdbx_seq_one_letter_code
_entity_poly.pdbx_strand_id
1 'polypeptide(L)'
;MGFSRATLGLTGLFFMSGAILLIILTLLGGVTNTTPLNRIYFLQADTGNIPGAPAVSRWTFWNLCEERDGKSHCGDTHVEFPFDPPSHRNFGTTENVPHEFIGTNHYFLTSRFMFPFIIIGLFFAVCSFFTGMLAMCTRVASYLSGFLAWIALTFQIITTCLMTAVFVQGRQAFKHNGQGAHLGVKAFAFMWTASVCQFIACMLYCVGGAVGRKDTSSGYSGRRERRRGFFSSQRSNSVKSQKKEGTNYA
;
A
#
# COMPACT_ATOMS: atom_id res chain seq x y z
N MET A 1 -23.13 13.12 17.22
CA MET A 1 -22.08 13.23 16.18
C MET A 1 -20.85 12.32 16.37
N GLY A 2 -20.60 11.75 17.57
CA GLY A 2 -19.53 10.78 17.79
C GLY A 2 -19.70 9.45 17.05
N PHE A 3 -20.94 9.04 16.80
CA PHE A 3 -21.25 7.76 16.16
C PHE A 3 -20.73 7.67 14.71
N SER A 4 -20.82 8.76 13.93
CA SER A 4 -20.37 8.76 12.53
C SER A 4 -18.83 8.67 12.38
N ARG A 5 -18.06 9.21 13.33
CA ARG A 5 -16.58 9.08 13.31
C ARG A 5 -16.13 7.67 13.65
N ALA A 6 -16.74 7.07 14.66
CA ALA A 6 -16.42 5.70 15.06
C ALA A 6 -16.72 4.70 13.92
N THR A 7 -17.86 4.87 13.24
CA THR A 7 -18.22 4.01 12.10
C THR A 7 -17.26 4.17 10.92
N LEU A 8 -16.87 5.41 10.56
CA LEU A 8 -15.88 5.65 9.51
C LEU A 8 -14.52 5.05 9.85
N GLY A 9 -14.08 5.19 11.11
CA GLY A 9 -12.84 4.59 11.60
C GLY A 9 -12.87 3.07 11.55
N LEU A 10 -13.94 2.44 12.04
CA LEU A 10 -14.11 0.98 12.00
C LEU A 10 -14.15 0.43 10.58
N THR A 11 -14.88 1.10 9.67
CA THR A 11 -14.93 0.69 8.27
C THR A 11 -13.55 0.82 7.61
N GLY A 12 -12.80 1.89 7.91
CA GLY A 12 -11.44 2.06 7.44
C GLY A 12 -10.51 0.96 7.95
N LEU A 13 -10.61 0.58 9.24
CA LEU A 13 -9.84 -0.53 9.82
C LEU A 13 -10.19 -1.87 9.18
N PHE A 14 -11.46 -2.11 8.88
CA PHE A 14 -11.89 -3.33 8.19
C PHE A 14 -11.26 -3.45 6.81
N PHE A 15 -11.31 -2.41 5.99
CA PHE A 15 -10.67 -2.43 4.68
C PHE A 15 -9.14 -2.52 4.77
N MET A 16 -8.51 -1.84 5.72
CA MET A 16 -7.06 -1.91 5.93
C MET A 16 -6.62 -3.31 6.35
N SER A 17 -7.34 -3.95 7.27
CA SER A 17 -7.04 -5.34 7.69
C SER A 17 -7.21 -6.34 6.53
N GLY A 18 -8.24 -6.17 5.72
CA GLY A 18 -8.45 -6.97 4.51
C GLY A 18 -7.31 -6.82 3.51
N ALA A 19 -6.85 -5.60 3.27
CA ALA A 19 -5.71 -5.33 2.40
C ALA A 19 -4.42 -6.00 2.91
N ILE A 20 -4.11 -5.82 4.21
CA ILE A 20 -2.94 -6.45 4.85
C ILE A 20 -2.99 -7.97 4.70
N LEU A 21 -4.15 -8.59 4.95
CA LEU A 21 -4.33 -10.03 4.79
C LEU A 21 -4.03 -10.50 3.36
N LEU A 22 -4.57 -9.81 2.35
CA LEU A 22 -4.36 -10.16 0.94
C LEU A 22 -2.90 -10.00 0.52
N ILE A 23 -2.21 -8.97 1.00
CA ILE A 23 -0.78 -8.75 0.75
C ILE A 23 0.03 -9.89 1.37
N ILE A 24 -0.25 -10.25 2.64
CA ILE A 24 0.44 -11.34 3.34
C ILE A 24 0.21 -12.67 2.62
N LEU A 25 -1.02 -12.98 2.20
CA LEU A 25 -1.31 -14.21 1.44
C LEU A 25 -0.54 -14.26 0.12
N THR A 26 -0.42 -13.14 -0.58
CA THR A 26 0.36 -13.06 -1.82
C THR A 26 1.85 -13.20 -1.55
N LEU A 27 2.34 -12.56 -0.49
CA LEU A 27 3.74 -12.63 -0.09
C LEU A 27 4.15 -14.04 0.36
N LEU A 28 3.28 -14.75 1.06
CA LEU A 28 3.52 -16.13 1.50
C LEU A 28 3.33 -17.18 0.39
N GLY A 29 2.82 -16.79 -0.77
CA GLY A 29 2.69 -17.67 -1.93
C GLY A 29 4.06 -18.24 -2.33
N GLY A 30 4.16 -19.59 -2.39
CA GLY A 30 5.41 -20.28 -2.72
C GLY A 30 6.37 -20.58 -1.56
N VAL A 31 6.03 -20.14 -0.32
CA VAL A 31 6.82 -20.47 0.87
C VAL A 31 6.53 -21.90 1.35
N THR A 32 5.28 -22.33 1.25
CA THR A 32 4.85 -23.65 1.71
C THR A 32 4.07 -24.38 0.63
N ASN A 33 4.15 -25.72 0.64
CA ASN A 33 3.44 -26.60 -0.28
C ASN A 33 2.00 -26.91 0.20
N THR A 34 1.46 -26.13 1.15
CA THR A 34 0.12 -26.32 1.73
C THR A 34 -0.92 -25.44 1.05
N THR A 35 -2.16 -25.94 0.96
CA THR A 35 -3.30 -25.15 0.46
C THR A 35 -3.72 -24.15 1.53
N PRO A 36 -3.99 -22.84 1.20
CA PRO A 36 -4.19 -22.27 -0.13
C PRO A 36 -2.93 -21.71 -0.80
N LEU A 37 -1.78 -21.63 -0.12
CA LEU A 37 -0.58 -20.92 -0.56
C LEU A 37 0.07 -21.53 -1.80
N ASN A 38 0.00 -22.86 -1.96
CA ASN A 38 0.52 -23.57 -3.13
C ASN A 38 -0.28 -23.34 -4.44
N ARG A 39 -1.33 -22.51 -4.40
CA ARG A 39 -2.11 -22.09 -5.58
C ARG A 39 -1.94 -20.63 -5.94
N ILE A 40 -1.03 -19.92 -5.23
CA ILE A 40 -0.73 -18.51 -5.45
C ILE A 40 0.62 -18.43 -6.16
N TYR A 41 0.59 -18.00 -7.42
CA TYR A 41 1.76 -17.79 -8.25
C TYR A 41 1.51 -16.59 -9.18
N PHE A 42 2.55 -16.01 -9.76
CA PHE A 42 2.44 -14.86 -10.67
C PHE A 42 2.34 -15.28 -12.13
N LEU A 43 3.21 -16.17 -12.54
CA LEU A 43 3.28 -16.67 -13.90
C LEU A 43 3.46 -18.20 -13.88
N GLN A 44 2.77 -18.88 -14.76
CA GLN A 44 3.00 -20.26 -15.12
C GLN A 44 3.40 -20.32 -16.58
N ALA A 45 4.41 -21.11 -16.92
CA ALA A 45 4.81 -21.36 -18.29
C ALA A 45 5.19 -22.82 -18.50
N ASP A 46 4.93 -23.33 -19.71
CA ASP A 46 5.35 -24.65 -20.15
C ASP A 46 6.84 -24.56 -20.52
N THR A 47 7.67 -25.21 -19.71
CA THR A 47 9.15 -25.11 -19.80
C THR A 47 9.81 -26.47 -20.07
N GLY A 48 9.06 -27.49 -20.38
CA GLY A 48 9.57 -28.84 -20.61
C GLY A 48 10.52 -28.99 -21.81
N ASN A 49 10.56 -28.01 -22.69
CA ASN A 49 11.53 -27.93 -23.80
C ASN A 49 12.85 -27.24 -23.42
N ILE A 50 12.96 -26.67 -22.19
CA ILE A 50 14.16 -26.01 -21.70
C ILE A 50 15.00 -27.02 -20.92
N PRO A 51 16.29 -27.24 -21.26
CA PRO A 51 17.14 -28.19 -20.55
C PRO A 51 17.26 -27.87 -19.06
N GLY A 52 16.98 -28.86 -18.21
CA GLY A 52 17.07 -28.71 -16.75
C GLY A 52 15.89 -28.04 -16.08
N ALA A 53 14.89 -27.54 -16.84
CA ALA A 53 13.68 -26.96 -16.30
C ALA A 53 12.59 -28.01 -16.01
N PRO A 54 11.68 -27.79 -15.03
CA PRO A 54 10.49 -28.58 -14.86
C PRO A 54 9.58 -28.55 -16.11
N ALA A 55 8.69 -29.52 -16.26
CA ALA A 55 7.75 -29.53 -17.40
C ALA A 55 6.87 -28.26 -17.41
N VAL A 56 6.40 -27.85 -16.26
CA VAL A 56 5.64 -26.61 -16.06
C VAL A 56 6.22 -25.86 -14.88
N SER A 57 6.64 -24.62 -15.10
CA SER A 57 7.25 -23.74 -14.10
C SER A 57 6.28 -22.68 -13.62
N ARG A 58 6.27 -22.42 -12.30
CA ARG A 58 5.49 -21.34 -11.64
C ARG A 58 6.40 -20.42 -10.86
N TRP A 59 6.32 -19.12 -11.12
CA TRP A 59 7.09 -18.10 -10.42
C TRP A 59 6.31 -17.52 -9.24
N THR A 60 7.00 -17.43 -8.11
CA THR A 60 6.56 -16.79 -6.87
C THR A 60 7.57 -15.74 -6.42
N PHE A 61 7.36 -15.07 -5.28
CA PHE A 61 8.37 -14.16 -4.70
C PHE A 61 9.62 -14.88 -4.16
N TRP A 62 9.51 -16.18 -3.86
CA TRP A 62 10.53 -16.91 -3.12
C TRP A 62 11.22 -17.98 -3.95
N ASN A 63 10.56 -18.45 -5.00
CA ASN A 63 11.07 -19.61 -5.71
C ASN A 63 10.47 -19.77 -7.12
N LEU A 64 11.17 -20.55 -7.92
CA LEU A 64 10.63 -21.21 -9.09
C LEU A 64 10.10 -22.58 -8.66
N CYS A 65 8.82 -22.80 -8.77
CA CYS A 65 8.15 -24.02 -8.33
C CYS A 65 7.74 -24.86 -9.53
N GLU A 66 7.76 -26.17 -9.37
CA GLU A 66 7.18 -27.11 -10.34
C GLU A 66 5.66 -27.21 -10.14
N GLU A 67 4.92 -27.28 -11.22
CA GLU A 67 3.49 -27.57 -11.18
C GLU A 67 3.26 -29.08 -11.18
N ARG A 68 2.51 -29.61 -10.21
CA ARG A 68 2.01 -31.00 -10.16
C ARG A 68 0.58 -31.00 -9.66
N ASP A 69 -0.31 -31.62 -10.40
CA ASP A 69 -1.75 -31.78 -10.05
C ASP A 69 -2.44 -30.44 -9.71
N GLY A 70 -2.14 -29.38 -10.45
CA GLY A 70 -2.72 -28.05 -10.23
C GLY A 70 -2.15 -27.31 -9.01
N LYS A 71 -1.12 -27.85 -8.34
CA LYS A 71 -0.47 -27.28 -7.16
C LYS A 71 0.98 -26.94 -7.46
N SER A 72 1.50 -25.91 -6.79
CA SER A 72 2.91 -25.55 -6.85
C SER A 72 3.69 -26.37 -5.84
N HIS A 73 4.70 -27.07 -6.29
CA HIS A 73 5.70 -27.73 -5.46
C HIS A 73 6.99 -26.93 -5.52
N CYS A 74 7.31 -26.28 -4.41
CA CYS A 74 8.44 -25.39 -4.29
C CYS A 74 9.54 -26.04 -3.45
N GLY A 75 10.81 -25.82 -3.84
CA GLY A 75 11.98 -26.21 -3.06
C GLY A 75 12.33 -25.17 -1.97
N ASP A 76 13.62 -25.04 -1.66
CA ASP A 76 14.12 -24.11 -0.66
C ASP A 76 13.82 -22.66 -1.04
N THR A 77 13.38 -21.87 -0.06
CA THR A 77 13.03 -20.47 -0.27
C THR A 77 14.26 -19.60 -0.40
N HIS A 78 14.28 -18.75 -1.41
CA HIS A 78 15.32 -17.74 -1.62
C HIS A 78 14.69 -16.36 -1.57
N VAL A 79 15.22 -15.46 -0.73
CA VAL A 79 14.76 -14.08 -0.64
C VAL A 79 15.02 -13.34 -1.95
N GLU A 80 14.06 -12.53 -2.40
CA GLU A 80 14.15 -11.74 -3.63
C GLU A 80 14.45 -12.60 -4.88
N PHE A 81 13.69 -13.66 -5.06
CA PHE A 81 13.87 -14.54 -6.21
C PHE A 81 13.57 -13.78 -7.52
N PRO A 82 14.58 -13.57 -8.40
CA PRO A 82 14.40 -12.77 -9.59
C PRO A 82 13.63 -13.52 -10.68
N PHE A 83 12.76 -12.80 -11.39
CA PHE A 83 12.21 -13.29 -12.65
C PHE A 83 13.21 -13.05 -13.78
N ASP A 84 14.10 -14.03 -13.98
CA ASP A 84 15.18 -13.97 -14.97
C ASP A 84 15.45 -15.39 -15.50
N PRO A 85 14.64 -15.87 -16.48
CA PRO A 85 14.69 -17.24 -16.97
C PRO A 85 16.08 -17.77 -17.36
N PRO A 86 16.98 -17.00 -18.03
CA PRO A 86 18.32 -17.49 -18.39
C PRO A 86 19.30 -17.58 -17.22
N SER A 87 19.00 -16.97 -16.08
CA SER A 87 19.92 -16.96 -14.93
C SER A 87 20.08 -18.34 -14.29
N HIS A 88 21.24 -18.55 -13.62
CA HIS A 88 21.51 -19.77 -12.85
C HIS A 88 20.52 -20.04 -11.72
N ARG A 89 19.80 -19.03 -11.26
CA ARG A 89 18.76 -19.18 -10.23
C ARG A 89 17.43 -19.69 -10.79
N ASN A 90 17.21 -19.55 -12.10
CA ASN A 90 16.04 -20.08 -12.79
C ASN A 90 16.45 -21.35 -13.58
N PHE A 91 16.76 -21.26 -14.86
CA PHE A 91 17.06 -22.43 -15.68
C PHE A 91 18.57 -22.64 -15.91
N GLY A 92 19.40 -21.59 -15.79
CA GLY A 92 20.84 -21.65 -15.99
C GLY A 92 21.27 -21.91 -17.44
N THR A 93 20.36 -21.75 -18.41
CA THR A 93 20.58 -21.96 -19.83
C THR A 93 19.86 -20.90 -20.65
N THR A 94 20.36 -20.66 -21.84
CA THR A 94 19.72 -19.81 -22.86
C THR A 94 19.04 -20.64 -23.95
N GLU A 95 19.17 -21.96 -23.92
CA GLU A 95 18.62 -22.86 -24.92
C GLU A 95 17.09 -22.96 -24.74
N ASN A 96 16.35 -22.71 -25.83
CA ASN A 96 14.87 -22.67 -25.84
C ASN A 96 14.23 -21.65 -24.89
N VAL A 97 15.01 -20.72 -24.32
CA VAL A 97 14.51 -19.58 -23.54
C VAL A 97 14.10 -18.46 -24.51
N PRO A 98 12.96 -17.78 -24.30
CA PRO A 98 12.56 -16.67 -25.16
C PRO A 98 13.65 -15.60 -25.30
N HIS A 99 13.87 -15.14 -26.53
CA HIS A 99 14.94 -14.21 -26.88
C HIS A 99 14.81 -12.87 -26.10
N GLU A 100 13.60 -12.48 -25.75
CA GLU A 100 13.30 -11.25 -25.01
C GLU A 100 13.91 -11.21 -23.60
N PHE A 101 14.29 -12.36 -23.04
CA PHE A 101 14.97 -12.43 -21.75
C PHE A 101 16.50 -12.41 -21.87
N ILE A 102 17.04 -12.69 -23.06
CA ILE A 102 18.48 -12.84 -23.26
C ILE A 102 19.13 -11.47 -23.47
N GLY A 103 20.18 -11.17 -22.68
CA GLY A 103 20.95 -9.93 -22.82
C GLY A 103 20.28 -8.68 -22.25
N THR A 104 19.19 -8.81 -21.51
CA THR A 104 18.50 -7.69 -20.84
C THR A 104 18.44 -7.87 -19.33
N ASN A 105 18.70 -6.80 -18.58
CA ASN A 105 18.56 -6.77 -17.13
C ASN A 105 17.18 -6.25 -16.68
N HIS A 106 16.29 -5.95 -17.62
CA HIS A 106 14.99 -5.33 -17.33
C HIS A 106 14.14 -6.19 -16.39
N TYR A 107 13.95 -7.46 -16.72
CA TYR A 107 13.15 -8.39 -15.91
C TYR A 107 13.78 -8.66 -14.55
N PHE A 108 15.09 -8.84 -14.52
CA PHE A 108 15.88 -9.04 -13.31
C PHE A 108 15.71 -7.88 -12.33
N LEU A 109 15.99 -6.64 -12.77
CA LEU A 109 15.92 -5.46 -11.91
C LEU A 109 14.49 -5.18 -11.45
N THR A 110 13.54 -5.19 -12.38
CA THR A 110 12.15 -4.86 -12.07
C THR A 110 11.53 -5.86 -11.09
N SER A 111 11.81 -7.16 -11.26
CA SER A 111 11.31 -8.19 -10.32
C SER A 111 11.92 -8.06 -8.92
N ARG A 112 13.20 -7.68 -8.81
CA ARG A 112 13.85 -7.47 -7.52
C ARG A 112 13.29 -6.27 -6.76
N PHE A 113 12.97 -5.18 -7.44
CA PHE A 113 12.37 -4.00 -6.78
C PHE A 113 10.95 -4.25 -6.24
N MET A 114 10.23 -5.23 -6.78
CA MET A 114 8.88 -5.57 -6.26
C MET A 114 8.92 -6.04 -4.81
N PHE A 115 9.94 -6.86 -4.44
CA PHE A 115 10.02 -7.44 -3.10
C PHE A 115 10.24 -6.38 -2.00
N PRO A 116 11.24 -5.48 -2.07
CA PRO A 116 11.38 -4.43 -1.06
C PRO A 116 10.20 -3.47 -1.03
N PHE A 117 9.61 -3.14 -2.17
CA PHE A 117 8.47 -2.22 -2.19
C PHE A 117 7.21 -2.81 -1.51
N ILE A 118 6.93 -4.10 -1.71
CA ILE A 118 5.80 -4.74 -1.00
C ILE A 118 6.05 -4.80 0.52
N ILE A 119 7.29 -5.03 0.96
CA ILE A 119 7.64 -5.05 2.39
C ILE A 119 7.49 -3.66 3.00
N ILE A 120 8.01 -2.61 2.34
CA ILE A 120 7.84 -1.22 2.79
C ILE A 120 6.36 -0.84 2.83
N GLY A 121 5.61 -1.16 1.78
CA GLY A 121 4.16 -0.91 1.73
C GLY A 121 3.41 -1.61 2.85
N LEU A 122 3.72 -2.88 3.11
CA LEU A 122 3.14 -3.67 4.19
C LEU A 122 3.47 -3.08 5.56
N PHE A 123 4.71 -2.66 5.80
CA PHE A 123 5.11 -2.02 7.04
C PHE A 123 4.27 -0.76 7.33
N PHE A 124 4.15 0.15 6.36
CA PHE A 124 3.34 1.36 6.52
C PHE A 124 1.84 1.05 6.64
N ALA A 125 1.34 0.01 5.98
CA ALA A 125 -0.04 -0.45 6.12
C ALA A 125 -0.34 -0.94 7.55
N VAL A 126 0.57 -1.72 8.14
CA VAL A 126 0.48 -2.19 9.52
C VAL A 126 0.56 -1.01 10.51
N CYS A 127 1.49 -0.08 10.32
CA CYS A 127 1.57 1.14 11.13
C CYS A 127 0.28 1.97 11.03
N SER A 128 -0.28 2.11 9.82
CA SER A 128 -1.56 2.78 9.59
C SER A 128 -2.72 2.07 10.28
N PHE A 129 -2.74 0.75 10.30
CA PHE A 129 -3.75 -0.05 10.99
C PHE A 129 -3.73 0.21 12.51
N PHE A 130 -2.56 0.16 13.15
CA PHE A 130 -2.44 0.42 14.59
C PHE A 130 -2.76 1.87 14.95
N THR A 131 -2.28 2.84 14.18
CA THR A 131 -2.64 4.25 14.39
C THR A 131 -4.12 4.51 14.09
N GLY A 132 -4.73 3.75 13.17
CA GLY A 132 -6.16 3.76 12.88
C GLY A 132 -7.02 3.33 14.06
N MET A 133 -6.57 2.37 14.87
CA MET A 133 -7.24 2.03 16.13
C MET A 133 -7.27 3.24 17.10
N LEU A 134 -6.16 3.97 17.21
CA LEU A 134 -6.05 5.18 18.02
C LEU A 134 -6.85 6.36 17.44
N ALA A 135 -7.12 6.35 16.13
CA ALA A 135 -7.87 7.41 15.45
C ALA A 135 -9.35 7.51 15.92
N MET A 136 -9.88 6.45 16.48
CA MET A 136 -11.21 6.50 17.12
C MET A 136 -11.23 7.39 18.36
N CYS A 137 -10.10 7.52 19.07
CA CYS A 137 -9.97 8.31 20.29
C CYS A 137 -9.50 9.75 20.02
N THR A 138 -8.59 9.96 19.07
CA THR A 138 -7.95 11.26 18.84
C THR A 138 -8.00 11.70 17.37
N ARG A 139 -8.10 13.02 17.14
CA ARG A 139 -8.10 13.59 15.79
C ARG A 139 -6.72 13.50 15.11
N VAL A 140 -5.66 13.71 15.89
CA VAL A 140 -4.28 13.67 15.41
C VAL A 140 -3.96 12.28 14.87
N ALA A 141 -4.40 11.22 15.56
CA ALA A 141 -4.21 9.85 15.11
C ALA A 141 -4.92 9.56 13.78
N SER A 142 -6.09 10.17 13.51
CA SER A 142 -6.79 10.00 12.22
C SER A 142 -6.00 10.59 11.05
N TYR A 143 -5.42 11.79 11.20
CA TYR A 143 -4.57 12.36 10.16
C TYR A 143 -3.27 11.58 9.96
N LEU A 144 -2.65 11.15 11.07
CA LEU A 144 -1.42 10.33 11.03
C LEU A 144 -1.70 8.98 10.35
N SER A 145 -2.80 8.32 10.70
CA SER A 145 -3.20 7.07 10.05
C SER A 145 -3.48 7.25 8.57
N GLY A 146 -4.17 8.32 8.17
CA GLY A 146 -4.40 8.67 6.77
C GLY A 146 -3.10 8.92 6.00
N PHE A 147 -2.14 9.62 6.59
CA PHE A 147 -0.83 9.88 6.00
C PHE A 147 -0.02 8.58 5.79
N LEU A 148 0.02 7.70 6.82
CA LEU A 148 0.67 6.40 6.72
C LEU A 148 -0.01 5.49 5.69
N ALA A 149 -1.35 5.51 5.65
CA ALA A 149 -2.12 4.79 4.64
C ALA A 149 -1.81 5.26 3.21
N TRP A 150 -1.59 6.56 3.02
CA TRP A 150 -1.23 7.13 1.73
C TRP A 150 0.15 6.67 1.25
N ILE A 151 1.14 6.64 2.17
CA ILE A 151 2.47 6.09 1.87
C ILE A 151 2.36 4.61 1.51
N ALA A 152 1.65 3.82 2.33
CA ALA A 152 1.42 2.40 2.06
C ALA A 152 0.78 2.15 0.69
N LEU A 153 -0.25 2.92 0.35
CA LEU A 153 -0.95 2.86 -0.93
C LEU A 153 -0.01 3.17 -2.12
N THR A 154 0.85 4.16 -1.97
CA THR A 154 1.82 4.53 -3.03
C THR A 154 2.75 3.35 -3.34
N PHE A 155 3.37 2.74 -2.33
CA PHE A 155 4.22 1.57 -2.52
C PHE A 155 3.46 0.35 -3.04
N GLN A 156 2.23 0.14 -2.56
CA GLN A 156 1.36 -0.93 -3.02
C GLN A 156 1.01 -0.79 -4.50
N ILE A 157 0.64 0.40 -4.97
CA ILE A 157 0.31 0.66 -6.38
C ILE A 157 1.56 0.46 -7.25
N ILE A 158 2.71 0.99 -6.85
CA ILE A 158 3.98 0.79 -7.57
C ILE A 158 4.26 -0.70 -7.71
N THR A 159 4.22 -1.46 -6.63
CA THR A 159 4.44 -2.92 -6.65
C THR A 159 3.46 -3.64 -7.58
N THR A 160 2.17 -3.30 -7.50
CA THR A 160 1.12 -3.95 -8.30
C THR A 160 1.29 -3.63 -9.80
N CYS A 161 1.67 -2.41 -10.14
CA CYS A 161 1.98 -2.02 -11.52
C CYS A 161 3.24 -2.71 -12.05
N LEU A 162 4.33 -2.75 -11.27
CA LEU A 162 5.56 -3.45 -11.65
C LEU A 162 5.30 -4.94 -11.86
N MET A 163 4.57 -5.58 -10.93
CA MET A 163 4.16 -6.97 -11.05
C MET A 163 3.36 -7.21 -12.34
N THR A 164 2.39 -6.36 -12.61
CA THR A 164 1.57 -6.48 -13.82
C THR A 164 2.43 -6.33 -15.07
N ALA A 165 3.29 -5.33 -15.12
CA ALA A 165 4.16 -5.09 -16.28
C ALA A 165 5.10 -6.29 -16.55
N VAL A 166 5.83 -6.74 -15.52
CA VAL A 166 6.84 -7.80 -15.67
C VAL A 166 6.22 -9.13 -16.08
N PHE A 167 5.16 -9.57 -15.37
CA PHE A 167 4.61 -10.89 -15.65
C PHE A 167 3.70 -10.93 -16.89
N VAL A 168 3.06 -9.81 -17.27
CA VAL A 168 2.34 -9.73 -18.55
C VAL A 168 3.32 -9.77 -19.72
N GLN A 169 4.42 -9.01 -19.66
CA GLN A 169 5.47 -9.06 -20.67
C GLN A 169 6.12 -10.45 -20.71
N GLY A 170 6.44 -11.03 -19.55
CA GLY A 170 6.98 -12.39 -19.45
C GLY A 170 6.06 -13.43 -20.08
N ARG A 171 4.74 -13.35 -19.81
CA ARG A 171 3.76 -14.22 -20.48
C ARG A 171 3.77 -14.05 -22.00
N GLN A 172 3.87 -12.83 -22.49
CA GLN A 172 3.91 -12.56 -23.94
C GLN A 172 5.17 -13.14 -24.58
N ALA A 173 6.34 -12.98 -23.91
CA ALA A 173 7.61 -13.52 -24.37
C ALA A 173 7.55 -15.07 -24.51
N PHE A 174 7.07 -15.77 -23.50
CA PHE A 174 6.88 -17.24 -23.58
C PHE A 174 5.93 -17.64 -24.69
N LYS A 175 4.80 -16.94 -24.86
CA LYS A 175 3.84 -17.23 -25.94
C LYS A 175 4.43 -16.97 -27.33
N HIS A 176 5.23 -15.92 -27.47
CA HIS A 176 5.89 -15.60 -28.74
C HIS A 176 6.90 -16.69 -29.14
N ASN A 177 7.53 -17.33 -28.16
CA ASN A 177 8.41 -18.47 -28.35
C ASN A 177 7.68 -19.82 -28.54
N GLY A 178 6.35 -19.79 -28.68
CA GLY A 178 5.53 -20.99 -28.87
C GLY A 178 5.25 -21.82 -27.61
N GLN A 179 5.63 -21.32 -26.43
CA GLN A 179 5.39 -21.96 -25.13
C GLN A 179 4.06 -21.51 -24.53
N GLY A 180 3.29 -22.44 -23.94
CA GLY A 180 2.08 -22.11 -23.20
C GLY A 180 2.41 -21.26 -21.97
N ALA A 181 1.70 -20.14 -21.75
CA ALA A 181 1.93 -19.32 -20.57
C ALA A 181 0.63 -18.67 -20.06
N HIS A 182 0.43 -18.72 -18.73
CA HIS A 182 -0.75 -18.22 -18.05
C HIS A 182 -0.39 -17.40 -16.82
N LEU A 183 -1.12 -16.30 -16.60
CA LEU A 183 -0.95 -15.47 -15.39
C LEU A 183 -1.68 -16.11 -14.21
N GLY A 184 -1.12 -15.96 -13.02
CA GLY A 184 -1.71 -16.43 -11.77
C GLY A 184 -2.85 -15.52 -11.30
N VAL A 185 -4.06 -15.75 -11.78
CA VAL A 185 -5.25 -14.91 -11.53
C VAL A 185 -5.42 -14.56 -10.05
N LYS A 186 -5.14 -15.50 -9.13
CA LYS A 186 -5.30 -15.29 -7.68
C LYS A 186 -4.34 -14.24 -7.15
N ALA A 187 -3.05 -14.31 -7.51
CA ALA A 187 -2.06 -13.33 -7.06
C ALA A 187 -2.40 -11.92 -7.56
N PHE A 188 -2.78 -11.80 -8.83
CA PHE A 188 -3.19 -10.53 -9.43
C PHE A 188 -4.46 -9.98 -8.77
N ALA A 189 -5.49 -10.82 -8.60
CA ALA A 189 -6.72 -10.42 -7.95
C ALA A 189 -6.47 -9.92 -6.51
N PHE A 190 -5.64 -10.62 -5.73
CA PHE A 190 -5.32 -10.22 -4.37
C PHE A 190 -4.60 -8.88 -4.32
N MET A 191 -3.60 -8.66 -5.17
CA MET A 191 -2.83 -7.42 -5.18
C MET A 191 -3.66 -6.20 -5.62
N TRP A 192 -4.48 -6.34 -6.68
CA TRP A 192 -5.38 -5.28 -7.12
C TRP A 192 -6.49 -4.99 -6.11
N THR A 193 -7.09 -6.04 -5.53
CA THR A 193 -8.11 -5.87 -4.46
C THR A 193 -7.51 -5.21 -3.22
N ALA A 194 -6.29 -5.59 -2.82
CA ALA A 194 -5.59 -4.95 -1.72
C ALA A 194 -5.36 -3.45 -1.97
N SER A 195 -4.97 -3.07 -3.20
CA SER A 195 -4.81 -1.65 -3.59
C SER A 195 -6.12 -0.88 -3.48
N VAL A 196 -7.24 -1.45 -3.93
CA VAL A 196 -8.58 -0.83 -3.81
C VAL A 196 -8.99 -0.71 -2.34
N CYS A 197 -8.80 -1.75 -1.54
CA CYS A 197 -9.10 -1.72 -0.10
C CYS A 197 -8.29 -0.66 0.64
N GLN A 198 -6.99 -0.54 0.36
CA GLN A 198 -6.14 0.51 0.94
C GLN A 198 -6.59 1.91 0.51
N PHE A 199 -6.97 2.09 -0.76
CA PHE A 199 -7.50 3.37 -1.24
C PHE A 199 -8.78 3.76 -0.50
N ILE A 200 -9.72 2.84 -0.34
CA ILE A 200 -10.96 3.07 0.42
C ILE A 200 -10.63 3.42 1.88
N ALA A 201 -9.73 2.67 2.53
CA ALA A 201 -9.31 2.94 3.91
C ALA A 201 -8.67 4.33 4.05
N CYS A 202 -7.79 4.72 3.11
CA CYS A 202 -7.17 6.03 3.08
C CYS A 202 -8.21 7.15 3.00
N MET A 203 -9.19 7.03 2.10
CA MET A 203 -10.29 8.00 1.96
C MET A 203 -11.13 8.10 3.24
N LEU A 204 -11.46 6.97 3.86
CA LEU A 204 -12.23 6.95 5.12
C LEU A 204 -11.49 7.60 6.29
N TYR A 205 -10.16 7.41 6.41
CA TYR A 205 -9.36 8.08 7.42
C TYR A 205 -9.27 9.59 7.19
N CYS A 206 -9.12 10.04 5.94
CA CYS A 206 -9.12 11.46 5.59
C CYS A 206 -10.46 12.14 5.90
N VAL A 207 -11.57 11.52 5.50
CA VAL A 207 -12.93 12.03 5.79
C VAL A 207 -13.21 12.02 7.29
N GLY A 208 -12.84 10.95 8.02
CA GLY A 208 -12.98 10.84 9.47
C GLY A 208 -12.25 11.96 10.23
N GLY A 209 -11.06 12.36 9.76
CA GLY A 209 -10.32 13.50 10.29
C GLY A 209 -11.00 14.85 9.99
N ALA A 210 -11.57 15.02 8.79
CA ALA A 210 -12.20 16.26 8.35
C ALA A 210 -13.56 16.52 9.04
N VAL A 211 -14.39 15.49 9.21
CA VAL A 211 -15.71 15.60 9.88
C VAL A 211 -15.58 16.13 11.32
N GLY A 212 -14.46 15.86 12.01
CA GLY A 212 -14.19 16.42 13.32
C GLY A 212 -13.81 17.91 13.34
N ARG A 213 -13.57 18.56 12.20
CA ARG A 213 -13.11 19.95 12.15
C ARG A 213 -14.22 20.98 12.34
N LYS A 214 -15.47 20.63 12.03
CA LYS A 214 -16.63 21.54 12.17
C LYS A 214 -16.98 21.91 13.60
N ASP A 215 -16.68 21.04 14.58
CA ASP A 215 -17.08 21.30 15.98
C ASP A 215 -16.12 22.25 16.73
N THR A 216 -14.93 22.56 16.20
CA THR A 216 -13.96 23.45 16.88
C THR A 216 -14.05 24.89 16.39
N SER A 217 -14.64 25.15 15.21
CA SER A 217 -14.77 26.51 14.69
C SER A 217 -15.95 27.28 15.31
N SER A 218 -17.00 26.58 15.79
CA SER A 218 -18.13 27.24 16.45
C SER A 218 -17.86 27.62 17.92
N GLY A 219 -16.88 26.98 18.58
CA GLY A 219 -16.51 27.29 19.97
C GLY A 219 -15.51 28.45 20.12
N TYR A 220 -14.80 28.84 19.07
CA TYR A 220 -13.80 29.92 19.13
C TYR A 220 -14.37 31.30 18.77
N SER A 221 -15.53 31.36 18.12
CA SER A 221 -16.16 32.61 17.76
C SER A 221 -16.75 33.36 18.97
N GLY A 222 -17.28 32.64 19.99
CA GLY A 222 -17.88 33.24 21.16
C GLY A 222 -16.88 33.79 22.21
N ARG A 223 -15.60 33.38 22.15
CA ARG A 223 -14.60 33.81 23.15
C ARG A 223 -13.78 35.02 22.70
N ARG A 224 -13.83 35.37 21.42
CA ARG A 224 -13.12 36.52 20.86
C ARG A 224 -13.89 37.83 20.99
N GLU A 225 -15.22 37.80 21.05
CA GLU A 225 -16.03 39.00 21.27
C GLU A 225 -15.98 39.50 22.72
N ARG A 226 -15.83 38.61 23.71
CA ARG A 226 -15.75 39.02 25.13
C ARG A 226 -14.40 39.69 25.51
N ARG A 227 -13.35 39.53 24.71
CA ARG A 227 -12.04 40.21 24.99
C ARG A 227 -11.89 41.56 24.33
N ARG A 228 -12.73 41.93 23.36
CA ARG A 228 -12.68 43.29 22.74
C ARG A 228 -13.39 44.34 23.59
N GLY A 229 -14.29 43.99 24.49
CA GLY A 229 -14.98 44.91 25.40
C GLY A 229 -14.11 45.42 26.57
N PHE A 230 -13.07 44.69 26.97
CA PHE A 230 -12.28 45.06 28.17
C PHE A 230 -11.21 46.14 27.90
N PHE A 231 -10.69 46.23 26.68
CA PHE A 231 -9.69 47.22 26.33
C PHE A 231 -10.28 48.54 25.81
N SER A 232 -11.56 48.64 25.45
CA SER A 232 -12.16 49.89 24.97
C SER A 232 -12.61 50.80 26.12
N SER A 233 -12.88 50.21 27.30
CA SER A 233 -13.31 50.99 28.48
C SER A 233 -12.18 51.78 29.16
N GLN A 234 -10.91 51.34 29.00
CA GLN A 234 -9.77 51.98 29.66
C GLN A 234 -9.22 53.19 28.89
N ARG A 235 -9.55 53.31 27.58
CA ARG A 235 -9.09 54.43 26.73
C ARG A 235 -9.97 55.66 26.82
N SER A 236 -11.21 55.56 27.31
CA SER A 236 -12.13 56.71 27.47
C SER A 236 -11.90 57.47 28.76
N ASN A 237 -11.32 56.83 29.80
CA ASN A 237 -11.05 57.50 31.09
C ASN A 237 -9.75 58.35 31.08
N SER A 238 -8.78 58.06 30.24
CA SER A 238 -7.55 58.88 30.17
C SER A 238 -7.75 60.22 29.42
N VAL A 239 -8.69 60.28 28.47
CA VAL A 239 -8.97 61.52 27.72
C VAL A 239 -9.82 62.51 28.53
N LYS A 240 -10.62 62.05 29.52
CA LYS A 240 -11.40 62.95 30.38
C LYS A 240 -10.56 63.57 31.49
N SER A 241 -9.44 62.98 31.89
CA SER A 241 -8.55 63.51 32.93
C SER A 241 -7.71 64.71 32.41
N GLN A 242 -7.27 64.67 31.13
CA GLN A 242 -6.49 65.78 30.54
C GLN A 242 -7.33 67.04 30.22
N LYS A 243 -8.68 66.93 30.07
CA LYS A 243 -9.51 68.08 29.77
C LYS A 243 -9.92 68.91 30.99
N LYS A 244 -9.64 68.43 32.21
CA LYS A 244 -9.96 69.13 33.46
C LYS A 244 -8.79 69.95 34.01
N GLU A 245 -7.56 69.78 33.52
CA GLU A 245 -6.38 70.47 34.01
C GLU A 245 -6.02 71.72 33.18
N GLY A 246 -6.74 71.95 32.07
CA GLY A 246 -6.46 73.10 31.17
C GLY A 246 -7.29 74.37 31.40
N THR A 247 -8.12 74.48 32.50
CA THR A 247 -9.02 75.65 32.66
C THR A 247 -8.75 76.51 33.94
N ASN A 248 -7.61 76.38 34.60
CA ASN A 248 -7.34 77.10 35.81
C ASN A 248 -6.06 78.03 35.72
N TYR A 249 -5.79 78.66 34.60
CA TYR A 249 -4.87 79.79 34.52
C TYR A 249 -5.41 80.78 33.48
N ALA A 250 -6.21 81.75 33.94
CA ALA A 250 -6.36 83.12 33.44
C ALA A 250 -7.07 83.96 34.51
#